data_7f0db017243a080cb540b4990f67195e
#
_entry.id   7f0db017243a080cb540b4990f67195e
#
_cell.length_a   1.000
_cell.length_b   1.000
_cell.length_c   1.000
_cell.angle_alpha   90.00
_cell.angle_beta   90.00
_cell.angle_gamma   90.00
#
_symmetry.space_group_name_H-M   'P 1'
#
loop_
_entity.id
_entity.type
_entity.pdbx_description
1 polymer ?
#
loop_
_entity_poly.entity_id
_entity_poly.type
_entity_poly.pdbx_seq_one_letter_code
_entity_poly.pdbx_strand_id
1 'polypeptide(L)'
;ISGNVIVGLGTKIKKNCKISGPVIIGENCVLEKNTIIGPNTSIGDNSIISKSDIQDSIIMNNCKIITDVKIRNSIISANSKISKADNEEKVLLLGEGTNIKI
;
A
#
# COMPACT_ATOMS: atom_id res chain seq x y z
N ILE A 1 10.45 7.14 9.63
CA ILE A 1 9.07 7.46 10.02
C ILE A 1 9.02 8.87 10.57
N SER A 2 8.14 9.68 10.07
CA SER A 2 7.94 11.02 10.59
C SER A 2 6.45 11.32 10.68
N GLY A 3 6.09 12.18 11.63
CA GLY A 3 4.71 12.58 11.84
C GLY A 3 3.93 11.52 12.62
N ASN A 4 2.62 11.61 12.58
CA ASN A 4 1.76 10.70 13.32
C ASN A 4 1.56 9.41 12.55
N VAL A 5 2.19 8.35 13.02
CA VAL A 5 2.09 7.04 12.37
C VAL A 5 1.69 6.02 13.41
N ILE A 6 0.63 5.28 13.14
CA ILE A 6 0.16 4.21 13.99
C ILE A 6 0.35 2.90 13.22
N VAL A 7 1.02 1.95 13.85
CA VAL A 7 1.33 0.67 13.21
C VAL A 7 0.78 -0.46 14.07
N GLY A 8 0.00 -1.34 13.48
CA GLY A 8 -0.60 -2.45 14.20
C GLY A 8 0.39 -3.53 14.56
N LEU A 9 -0.05 -4.45 15.40
CA LEU A 9 0.80 -5.53 15.87
C LEU A 9 1.16 -6.47 14.73
N GLY A 10 2.38 -6.98 14.76
CA GLY A 10 2.83 -7.96 13.78
C GLY A 10 3.22 -7.38 12.43
N THR A 11 3.11 -6.09 12.26
CA THR A 11 3.49 -5.46 11.00
C THR A 11 5.01 -5.31 10.93
N LYS A 12 5.54 -5.61 9.76
CA LYS A 12 6.99 -5.53 9.51
C LYS A 12 7.27 -4.46 8.48
N ILE A 13 8.19 -3.58 8.81
CA ILE A 13 8.62 -2.51 7.91
C ILE A 13 10.08 -2.77 7.57
N LYS A 14 10.32 -3.07 6.30
CA LYS A 14 11.65 -3.45 5.86
C LYS A 14 12.52 -2.23 5.58
N LYS A 15 13.73 -2.47 5.06
CA LYS A 15 14.70 -1.42 4.83
C LYS A 15 14.23 -0.36 3.85
N ASN A 16 14.67 0.85 4.08
CA ASN A 16 14.48 1.95 3.16
C ASN A 16 13.02 2.31 2.88
N CYS A 17 12.15 1.97 3.80
CA CYS A 17 10.77 2.44 3.72
C CYS A 17 10.70 3.85 4.28
N LYS A 18 9.91 4.70 3.64
CA LYS A 18 9.68 6.07 4.12
C LYS A 18 8.22 6.22 4.43
N ILE A 19 7.93 6.58 5.67
CA ILE A 19 6.56 6.74 6.11
C ILE A 19 6.40 8.13 6.70
N SER A 20 5.49 8.90 6.14
CA SER A 20 5.21 10.25 6.61
C SER A 20 3.74 10.36 6.98
N GLY A 21 3.46 10.65 8.24
CA GLY A 21 2.09 10.72 8.72
C GLY A 21 1.37 11.99 8.33
N PRO A 22 0.07 11.99 8.56
CA PRO A 22 -0.68 10.98 9.30
C PRO A 22 -0.91 9.70 8.48
N VAL A 23 -0.58 8.57 9.08
CA VAL A 23 -0.70 7.26 8.45
C VAL A 23 -1.15 6.24 9.48
N ILE A 24 -2.04 5.35 9.10
CA ILE A 24 -2.43 4.22 9.92
C ILE A 24 -2.15 2.95 9.15
N ILE A 25 -1.39 2.05 9.73
CA ILE A 25 -1.08 0.77 9.14
C ILE A 25 -1.64 -0.31 10.05
N GLY A 26 -2.39 -1.23 9.50
CA GLY A 26 -3.05 -2.26 10.29
C GLY A 26 -2.11 -3.32 10.82
N GLU A 27 -2.67 -4.45 11.21
CA GLU A 27 -1.94 -5.56 11.80
C GLU A 27 -1.45 -6.52 10.75
N ASN A 28 -0.32 -7.16 11.04
CA ASN A 28 0.23 -8.22 10.19
C ASN A 28 0.47 -7.79 8.75
N CYS A 29 0.80 -6.53 8.55
CA CYS A 29 1.16 -6.04 7.24
C CYS A 29 2.66 -6.23 7.01
N VAL A 30 3.05 -6.22 5.75
CA VAL A 30 4.48 -6.23 5.40
C VAL A 30 4.73 -5.11 4.41
N LEU A 31 5.57 -4.18 4.79
CA LEU A 31 6.04 -3.14 3.88
C LEU A 31 7.43 -3.57 3.44
N GLU A 32 7.54 -4.03 2.22
CA GLU A 32 8.80 -4.50 1.67
C GLU A 32 9.73 -3.32 1.39
N LYS A 33 10.95 -3.60 1.01
CA LYS A 33 11.97 -2.57 0.81
C LYS A 33 11.50 -1.50 -0.16
N ASN A 34 11.92 -0.27 0.12
CA ASN A 34 11.71 0.87 -0.75
C ASN A 34 10.24 1.26 -0.96
N THR A 35 9.40 0.95 0.00
CA THR A 35 8.01 1.37 -0.03
C THR A 35 7.90 2.78 0.57
N ILE A 36 7.11 3.62 -0.04
CA ILE A 36 6.88 4.97 0.44
C ILE A 36 5.40 5.13 0.76
N ILE A 37 5.10 5.44 2.00
CA ILE A 37 3.73 5.70 2.42
C ILE A 37 3.70 7.16 2.86
N GLY A 38 2.98 7.96 2.12
CA GLY A 38 2.91 9.37 2.39
C GLY A 38 1.71 9.73 3.24
N PRO A 39 1.46 11.02 3.41
CA PRO A 39 0.46 11.45 4.38
C PRO A 39 -0.96 11.06 3.96
N ASN A 40 -1.84 11.07 4.97
CA ASN A 40 -3.26 10.85 4.76
C ASN A 40 -3.56 9.49 4.12
N THR A 41 -2.87 8.46 4.58
CA THR A 41 -2.98 7.12 4.00
C THR A 41 -3.32 6.11 5.09
N SER A 42 -4.15 5.15 4.74
CA SER A 42 -4.53 4.07 5.64
C SER A 42 -4.32 2.74 4.93
N ILE A 43 -3.66 1.82 5.60
CA ILE A 43 -3.38 0.48 5.06
C ILE A 43 -4.08 -0.53 5.96
N GLY A 44 -4.95 -1.33 5.40
CA GLY A 44 -5.70 -2.32 6.16
C GLY A 44 -4.87 -3.54 6.53
N ASP A 45 -5.44 -4.39 7.39
CA ASP A 45 -4.73 -5.54 7.94
C ASP A 45 -4.31 -6.54 6.87
N ASN A 46 -3.24 -7.24 7.15
CA ASN A 46 -2.74 -8.34 6.31
C ASN A 46 -2.40 -7.93 4.88
N SER A 47 -2.02 -6.69 4.68
CA SER A 47 -1.66 -6.21 3.35
C SER A 47 -0.15 -6.27 3.16
N ILE A 48 0.26 -6.47 1.92
CA ILE A 48 1.67 -6.53 1.55
C ILE A 48 1.92 -5.49 0.48
N ILE A 49 2.86 -4.59 0.72
CA ILE A 49 3.16 -3.51 -0.21
C ILE A 49 4.65 -3.50 -0.50
N SER A 50 5.00 -3.43 -1.77
CA SER A 50 6.38 -3.47 -2.20
C SER A 50 6.65 -2.39 -3.23
N LYS A 51 7.66 -1.59 -2.99
CA LYS A 51 8.18 -0.60 -3.96
C LYS A 51 7.18 0.45 -4.43
N SER A 52 6.07 0.58 -3.76
CA SER A 52 5.01 1.49 -4.18
C SER A 52 5.11 2.80 -3.42
N ASP A 53 4.55 3.85 -4.01
CA ASP A 53 4.52 5.17 -3.41
C ASP A 53 3.06 5.55 -3.26
N ILE A 54 2.54 5.47 -2.05
CA ILE A 54 1.10 5.62 -1.79
C ILE A 54 0.86 6.85 -0.92
N GLN A 55 0.01 7.74 -1.40
CA GLN A 55 -0.36 8.94 -0.64
C GLN A 55 -1.84 9.24 -0.82
N ASP A 56 -2.42 9.84 0.20
CA ASP A 56 -3.82 10.31 0.15
C ASP A 56 -4.78 9.20 -0.30
N SER A 57 -4.57 7.99 0.20
CA SER A 57 -5.31 6.84 -0.28
C SER A 57 -5.71 5.91 0.87
N ILE A 58 -6.66 5.05 0.61
CA ILE A 58 -7.09 4.04 1.54
C ILE A 58 -6.90 2.68 0.88
N ILE A 59 -6.07 1.86 1.49
CA ILE A 59 -5.85 0.49 1.03
C ILE A 59 -6.56 -0.40 2.05
N MET A 60 -7.56 -1.13 1.61
CA MET A 60 -8.34 -1.95 2.52
C MET A 60 -7.62 -3.24 2.86
N ASN A 61 -8.28 -4.14 3.59
CA ASN A 61 -7.62 -5.35 4.11
C ASN A 61 -7.23 -6.33 3.03
N ASN A 62 -6.19 -7.08 3.30
CA ASN A 62 -5.76 -8.20 2.45
C ASN A 62 -5.39 -7.80 1.03
N CYS A 63 -4.81 -6.64 0.88
CA CYS A 63 -4.35 -6.19 -0.44
C CYS A 63 -2.90 -6.54 -0.64
N LYS A 64 -2.53 -6.84 -1.87
CA LYS A 64 -1.14 -7.05 -2.25
C LYS A 64 -0.80 -6.10 -3.37
N ILE A 65 0.10 -5.19 -3.09
CA ILE A 65 0.56 -4.22 -4.09
C ILE A 65 2.05 -4.48 -4.27
N ILE A 66 2.38 -5.21 -5.32
CA ILE A 66 3.74 -5.71 -5.51
C ILE A 66 4.30 -5.18 -6.82
N THR A 67 4.38 -3.88 -6.93
CA THR A 67 4.93 -3.29 -8.12
C THR A 67 5.31 -1.86 -7.85
N ASP A 68 6.09 -1.30 -8.75
CA ASP A 68 6.59 0.05 -8.67
C ASP A 68 5.50 0.98 -9.21
N VAL A 69 4.59 1.40 -8.35
CA VAL A 69 3.44 2.19 -8.78
C VAL A 69 3.23 3.36 -7.82
N LYS A 70 2.73 4.45 -8.35
CA LYS A 70 2.33 5.60 -7.54
C LYS A 70 0.83 5.61 -7.43
N ILE A 71 0.33 5.61 -6.21
CA ILE A 71 -1.10 5.61 -5.93
C ILE A 71 -1.45 6.90 -5.20
N ARG A 72 -2.40 7.63 -5.75
CA ARG A 72 -2.84 8.90 -5.19
C ARG A 72 -4.35 8.98 -5.20
N ASN A 73 -4.92 9.52 -4.14
CA ASN A 73 -6.35 9.83 -4.08
C ASN A 73 -7.24 8.66 -4.48
N SER A 74 -6.87 7.46 -4.03
CA SER A 74 -7.53 6.24 -4.44
C SER A 74 -8.00 5.42 -3.26
N ILE A 75 -9.01 4.59 -3.49
CA ILE A 75 -9.46 3.61 -2.53
C ILE A 75 -9.32 2.26 -3.19
N ILE A 76 -8.50 1.41 -2.61
CA ILE A 76 -8.27 0.06 -3.12
C ILE A 76 -9.06 -0.89 -2.24
N SER A 77 -10.02 -1.58 -2.82
CA SER A 77 -10.92 -2.45 -2.07
C SER A 77 -10.21 -3.69 -1.53
N ALA A 78 -10.80 -4.29 -0.53
CA ALA A 78 -10.22 -5.45 0.12
C ALA A 78 -9.98 -6.59 -0.86
N ASN A 79 -8.98 -7.38 -0.57
CA ASN A 79 -8.61 -8.56 -1.36
C ASN A 79 -8.17 -8.26 -2.79
N SER A 80 -7.72 -7.05 -3.02
CA SER A 80 -7.23 -6.66 -4.35
C SER A 80 -5.76 -6.99 -4.48
N LYS A 81 -5.33 -7.19 -5.71
CA LYS A 81 -3.93 -7.47 -5.98
C LYS A 81 -3.48 -6.66 -7.19
N ILE A 82 -2.40 -5.93 -7.00
CA ILE A 82 -1.79 -5.16 -8.06
C ILE A 82 -0.38 -5.69 -8.26
N SER A 83 -0.08 -6.17 -9.45
CA SER A 83 1.24 -6.68 -9.75
C SER A 83 1.69 -6.17 -11.10
N LYS A 84 2.97 -6.32 -11.36
CA LYS A 84 3.54 -5.77 -12.58
C LYS A 84 3.05 -6.51 -13.80
N ALA A 85 2.69 -5.77 -14.81
CA ALA A 85 2.41 -6.33 -16.12
C ALA A 85 3.44 -5.80 -17.09
N ASP A 86 3.44 -6.35 -18.27
CA ASP A 86 4.36 -5.88 -19.29
C ASP A 86 3.88 -4.53 -19.77
N ASN A 87 4.62 -3.64 -19.73
CA ASN A 87 4.44 -2.34 -20.30
C ASN A 87 3.18 -1.66 -20.08
N GLU A 88 2.83 -1.16 -19.06
CA GLU A 88 1.81 -0.54 -18.86
C GLU A 88 1.45 0.55 -18.23
N GLU A 89 0.43 1.17 -18.47
CA GLU A 89 -0.17 2.26 -17.79
C GLU A 89 -0.95 1.74 -16.65
N LYS A 90 -1.06 2.50 -15.59
CA LYS A 90 -1.68 2.00 -14.44
C LYS A 90 -3.07 2.45 -14.29
N VAL A 91 -3.95 1.58 -13.96
CA VAL A 91 -5.34 1.90 -13.66
C VAL A 91 -5.66 1.47 -12.26
N LEU A 92 -6.15 2.38 -11.46
CA LEU A 92 -6.29 2.12 -10.05
C LEU A 92 -7.69 2.18 -9.49
N LEU A 93 -8.68 1.92 -10.29
CA LEU A 93 -10.05 1.81 -9.82
C LEU A 93 -10.37 0.35 -9.68
N LEU A 94 -10.28 -0.15 -8.46
CA LEU A 94 -10.37 -1.56 -8.23
C LEU A 94 -11.57 -1.90 -7.38
N GLY A 95 -12.33 -2.87 -7.83
CA GLY A 95 -13.36 -3.44 -6.99
C GLY A 95 -12.79 -4.51 -6.08
N GLU A 96 -13.59 -4.93 -5.12
CA GLU A 96 -13.14 -5.95 -4.20
C GLU A 96 -12.81 -7.22 -4.94
N GLY A 97 -11.71 -7.85 -4.57
CA GLY A 97 -11.26 -9.08 -5.22
C GLY A 97 -10.65 -8.88 -6.59
N THR A 98 -10.41 -7.66 -7.00
CA THR A 98 -9.85 -7.38 -8.30
C THR A 98 -8.38 -7.72 -8.38
N ASN A 99 -7.97 -8.28 -9.50
CA ASN A 99 -6.57 -8.50 -9.80
C ASN A 99 -6.18 -7.66 -10.99
N ILE A 100 -5.08 -6.92 -10.84
CA ILE A 100 -4.58 -6.10 -11.94
C ILE A 100 -3.08 -6.32 -12.07
N LYS A 101 -2.63 -6.49 -13.28
CA LYS A 101 -1.21 -6.52 -13.59
C LYS A 101 -0.86 -5.22 -14.29
N ILE A 102 0.13 -4.59 -13.75
CA ILE A 102 0.51 -3.27 -14.26
C ILE A 102 1.85 -3.32 -14.92
#